data_135561741d6a9c59e457122627fd6185
#
_entry.id   135561741d6a9c59e457122627fd6185
#
_cell.length_a   1.000
_cell.length_b   1.000
_cell.length_c   1.000
_cell.angle_alpha   90.00
_cell.angle_beta   90.00
_cell.angle_gamma   90.00
#
_symmetry.space_group_name_H-M   'P 1'
#
loop_
_entity.id
_entity.type
_entity.pdbx_description
1 polymer ?
#
loop_
_entity_poly.entity_id
_entity_poly.type
_entity_poly.pdbx_seq_one_letter_code
_entity_poly.pdbx_strand_id
1 'polypeptide(L)'
;VIVCEDKSPQRDEINSIIENYKAKNNKHNLHVNFNEDNLGYDKNLKKCISLTTGKYCMIMGNDDLLADGALSKIVKVLKANPEIVLATRAYGWFKENPNELCDTVRHLTDDTLFQPGADAIKFFFRRVGVISGFIVNAEKAKKLSSDLFDGRLYYQMYLAGMLMAEGQGYYFSDVMTLSRDTEAPDFGNAGTEKGVFTPGGYKPEGRIHMVEGLLLIAKYIEDTTKIDGVYAGIRKDLANYFYPYIRDQLDLPLYTYIKMINKFREMGFSNEKLFYVHAFLGYVLKRRGYDALIKYIRSKKGGTPRLGI
;
A
#
# COMPACT_ATOMS: atom_id res chain seq x y z
N VAL A 1 16.96 -12.59 -4.88
CA VAL A 1 15.85 -11.79 -5.43
C VAL A 1 14.88 -12.74 -6.10
N ILE A 2 13.56 -12.52 -5.94
CA ILE A 2 12.50 -13.29 -6.58
C ILE A 2 11.70 -12.29 -7.45
N VAL A 3 11.53 -12.61 -8.72
CA VAL A 3 10.68 -11.88 -9.65
C VAL A 3 9.48 -12.75 -9.99
N CYS A 4 8.26 -12.23 -9.77
CA CYS A 4 7.03 -12.87 -10.19
C CYS A 4 6.41 -12.03 -11.32
N GLU A 5 6.49 -12.54 -12.52
CA GLU A 5 5.91 -11.93 -13.71
C GLU A 5 4.49 -12.48 -13.92
N ASP A 6 3.50 -11.61 -13.98
CA ASP A 6 2.07 -11.96 -13.92
C ASP A 6 1.38 -11.95 -15.29
N LYS A 7 2.04 -12.56 -16.28
CA LYS A 7 1.53 -12.65 -17.66
C LYS A 7 1.20 -11.29 -18.26
N SER A 8 2.14 -10.34 -18.13
CA SER A 8 2.00 -9.02 -18.72
C SER A 8 2.17 -9.05 -20.25
N PRO A 9 1.66 -8.07 -20.98
CA PRO A 9 1.92 -7.93 -22.43
C PRO A 9 3.40 -7.80 -22.77
N GLN A 10 4.23 -7.30 -21.82
CA GLN A 10 5.68 -7.08 -21.99
C GLN A 10 6.53 -8.29 -21.54
N ARG A 11 5.96 -9.47 -21.34
CA ARG A 11 6.65 -10.67 -20.82
C ARG A 11 7.96 -10.99 -21.56
N ASP A 12 7.96 -10.94 -22.89
CA ASP A 12 9.12 -11.28 -23.69
C ASP A 12 10.26 -10.27 -23.52
N GLU A 13 9.92 -8.98 -23.42
CA GLU A 13 10.87 -7.92 -23.12
C GLU A 13 11.45 -8.06 -21.72
N ILE A 14 10.61 -8.29 -20.71
CA ILE A 14 11.01 -8.55 -19.33
C ILE A 14 11.96 -9.75 -19.27
N ASN A 15 11.62 -10.85 -19.93
CA ASN A 15 12.48 -12.03 -19.99
C ASN A 15 13.84 -11.72 -20.61
N SER A 16 13.87 -10.96 -21.70
CA SER A 16 15.11 -10.55 -22.37
C SER A 16 16.01 -9.71 -21.44
N ILE A 17 15.43 -8.78 -20.67
CA ILE A 17 16.15 -7.98 -19.68
C ILE A 17 16.73 -8.87 -18.57
N ILE A 18 15.95 -9.82 -18.07
CA ILE A 18 16.35 -10.76 -17.01
C ILE A 18 17.52 -11.63 -17.49
N GLU A 19 17.43 -12.21 -18.68
CA GLU A 19 18.50 -13.07 -19.21
C GLU A 19 19.78 -12.26 -19.48
N ASN A 20 19.69 -11.05 -20.01
CA ASN A 20 20.81 -10.14 -20.15
C ASN A 20 21.46 -9.78 -18.79
N TYR A 21 20.66 -9.58 -17.76
CA TYR A 21 21.16 -9.33 -16.40
C TYR A 21 21.88 -10.56 -15.84
N LYS A 22 21.30 -11.76 -15.95
CA LYS A 22 21.90 -13.01 -15.50
C LYS A 22 23.23 -13.28 -16.19
N ALA A 23 23.29 -13.07 -17.51
CA ALA A 23 24.54 -13.25 -18.30
C ALA A 23 25.70 -12.37 -17.80
N LYS A 24 25.39 -11.14 -17.35
CA LYS A 24 26.38 -10.19 -16.83
C LYS A 24 26.68 -10.37 -15.34
N ASN A 25 25.79 -11.01 -14.58
CA ASN A 25 25.80 -11.05 -13.11
C ASN A 25 25.55 -12.47 -12.59
N ASN A 26 26.36 -13.42 -13.04
CA ASN A 26 26.22 -14.86 -12.72
C ASN A 26 26.35 -15.24 -11.23
N LYS A 27 26.77 -14.30 -10.37
CA LYS A 27 26.89 -14.49 -8.91
C LYS A 27 25.62 -14.12 -8.13
N HIS A 28 24.61 -13.54 -8.79
CA HIS A 28 23.42 -13.07 -8.12
C HIS A 28 22.37 -14.18 -8.04
N ASN A 29 21.82 -14.36 -6.85
CA ASN A 29 20.72 -15.28 -6.62
C ASN A 29 19.40 -14.65 -7.09
N LEU A 30 19.09 -14.83 -8.38
CA LEU A 30 17.89 -14.32 -9.04
C LEU A 30 17.00 -15.47 -9.49
N HIS A 31 15.86 -15.64 -8.84
CA HIS A 31 14.80 -16.58 -9.19
C HIS A 31 13.69 -15.85 -9.94
N VAL A 32 13.22 -16.41 -11.03
CA VAL A 32 12.14 -15.85 -11.83
C VAL A 32 11.01 -16.85 -11.92
N ASN A 33 9.82 -16.42 -11.62
CA ASN A 33 8.58 -17.16 -11.79
C ASN A 33 7.71 -16.47 -12.81
N PHE A 34 7.38 -17.14 -13.89
CA PHE A 34 6.42 -16.69 -14.90
C PHE A 34 5.08 -17.38 -14.64
N ASN A 35 4.07 -16.61 -14.26
CA ASN A 35 2.74 -17.16 -14.03
C ASN A 35 2.11 -17.61 -15.38
N GLU A 36 1.41 -18.73 -15.39
CA GLU A 36 0.72 -19.22 -16.58
C GLU A 36 -0.47 -18.33 -16.96
N ASP A 37 -1.13 -17.76 -15.94
CA ASP A 37 -2.22 -16.81 -16.08
C ASP A 37 -1.93 -15.50 -15.34
N ASN A 38 -2.62 -14.40 -15.73
CA ASN A 38 -2.63 -13.17 -14.95
C ASN A 38 -3.44 -13.40 -13.67
N LEU A 39 -2.75 -13.52 -12.54
CA LEU A 39 -3.32 -13.81 -11.23
C LEU A 39 -3.98 -12.57 -10.61
N GLY A 40 -3.55 -11.39 -11.03
CA GLY A 40 -3.92 -10.12 -10.42
C GLY A 40 -3.12 -9.80 -9.16
N TYR A 41 -3.33 -8.59 -8.67
CA TYR A 41 -2.51 -8.01 -7.60
C TYR A 41 -2.40 -8.89 -6.36
N ASP A 42 -3.54 -9.25 -5.76
CA ASP A 42 -3.54 -9.94 -4.46
C ASP A 42 -2.92 -11.34 -4.56
N LYS A 43 -3.27 -12.10 -5.61
CA LYS A 43 -2.75 -13.46 -5.79
C LYS A 43 -1.28 -13.47 -6.19
N ASN A 44 -0.84 -12.55 -7.06
CA ASN A 44 0.56 -12.45 -7.43
C ASN A 44 1.43 -12.06 -6.23
N LEU A 45 0.96 -11.16 -5.36
CA LEU A 45 1.62 -10.83 -4.11
C LEU A 45 1.76 -12.05 -3.18
N LYS A 46 0.69 -12.83 -3.01
CA LYS A 46 0.73 -14.09 -2.26
C LYS A 46 1.75 -15.07 -2.85
N LYS A 47 1.77 -15.19 -4.18
CA LYS A 47 2.73 -16.03 -4.90
C LYS A 47 4.17 -15.61 -4.62
N CYS A 48 4.50 -14.32 -4.70
CA CYS A 48 5.82 -13.79 -4.37
C CYS A 48 6.24 -14.17 -2.95
N ILE A 49 5.35 -13.98 -1.97
CA ILE A 49 5.63 -14.32 -0.57
C ILE A 49 5.83 -15.85 -0.42
N SER A 50 5.03 -16.67 -1.08
CA SER A 50 5.13 -18.13 -0.99
C SER A 50 6.47 -18.69 -1.46
N LEU A 51 7.09 -18.05 -2.44
CA LEU A 51 8.38 -18.45 -3.01
C LEU A 51 9.58 -18.00 -2.16
N THR A 52 9.37 -17.14 -1.16
CA THR A 52 10.46 -16.63 -0.31
C THR A 52 11.04 -17.74 0.56
N THR A 53 12.36 -17.87 0.59
CA THR A 53 13.09 -18.83 1.44
C THR A 53 13.79 -18.17 2.64
N GLY A 54 13.91 -16.84 2.63
CA GLY A 54 14.51 -16.07 3.72
C GLY A 54 13.56 -15.88 4.91
N LYS A 55 14.12 -15.49 6.07
CA LYS A 55 13.34 -15.14 7.27
C LYS A 55 12.36 -13.98 7.02
N TYR A 56 12.79 -13.00 6.22
CA TYR A 56 12.00 -11.84 5.86
C TYR A 56 11.82 -11.76 4.35
N CYS A 57 10.66 -11.29 3.94
CA CYS A 57 10.32 -10.93 2.57
C CYS A 57 10.12 -9.42 2.51
N MET A 58 10.86 -8.73 1.66
CA MET A 58 10.62 -7.34 1.31
C MET A 58 10.00 -7.27 -0.08
N ILE A 59 8.85 -6.65 -0.17
CA ILE A 59 8.11 -6.49 -1.43
C ILE A 59 8.56 -5.19 -2.11
N MET A 60 8.74 -5.25 -3.43
CA MET A 60 9.10 -4.11 -4.27
C MET A 60 8.24 -4.12 -5.54
N GLY A 61 7.75 -2.96 -5.94
CA GLY A 61 7.24 -2.73 -7.30
C GLY A 61 8.38 -2.81 -8.31
N ASN A 62 8.06 -3.14 -9.53
CA ASN A 62 9.04 -3.27 -10.62
C ASN A 62 9.58 -1.92 -11.14
N ASP A 63 8.93 -0.83 -10.79
CA ASP A 63 9.23 0.56 -11.17
C ASP A 63 9.86 1.40 -10.04
N ASP A 64 10.01 0.81 -8.84
CA ASP A 64 10.51 1.47 -7.65
C ASP A 64 11.97 1.09 -7.33
N LEU A 65 12.63 1.92 -6.55
CA LEU A 65 14.04 1.75 -6.16
C LEU A 65 14.20 1.72 -4.64
N LEU A 66 15.26 1.06 -4.18
CA LEU A 66 15.75 1.25 -2.80
C LEU A 66 16.64 2.49 -2.75
N ALA A 67 16.48 3.30 -1.69
CA ALA A 67 17.41 4.38 -1.42
C ALA A 67 18.81 3.83 -1.02
N ASP A 68 19.84 4.62 -1.24
CA ASP A 68 21.20 4.24 -0.88
C ASP A 68 21.33 3.91 0.61
N GLY A 69 21.97 2.79 0.92
CA GLY A 69 22.13 2.32 2.29
C GLY A 69 20.87 1.71 2.96
N ALA A 70 19.70 1.81 2.35
CA ALA A 70 18.44 1.34 2.91
C ALA A 70 18.49 -0.15 3.29
N LEU A 71 18.94 -1.02 2.39
CA LEU A 71 19.04 -2.44 2.65
C LEU A 71 19.94 -2.76 3.85
N SER A 72 21.08 -2.10 3.97
CA SER A 72 22.02 -2.26 5.09
C SER A 72 21.38 -1.85 6.42
N LYS A 73 20.65 -0.72 6.46
CA LYS A 73 19.91 -0.27 7.65
C LYS A 73 18.81 -1.25 8.02
N ILE A 74 18.01 -1.72 7.05
CA ILE A 74 16.95 -2.71 7.27
C ILE A 74 17.53 -3.99 7.89
N VAL A 75 18.58 -4.56 7.30
CA VAL A 75 19.21 -5.78 7.79
C VAL A 75 19.77 -5.60 9.20
N LYS A 76 20.41 -4.46 9.49
CA LYS A 76 20.92 -4.15 10.84
C LYS A 76 19.81 -4.14 11.87
N VAL A 77 18.69 -3.45 11.59
CA VAL A 77 17.55 -3.35 12.51
C VAL A 77 16.89 -4.70 12.74
N LEU A 78 16.62 -5.47 11.66
CA LEU A 78 15.95 -6.77 11.76
C LEU A 78 16.82 -7.83 12.46
N LYS A 79 18.16 -7.73 12.35
CA LYS A 79 19.07 -8.58 13.12
C LYS A 79 19.09 -8.25 14.60
N ALA A 80 19.02 -6.95 14.94
CA ALA A 80 19.02 -6.49 16.31
C ALA A 80 17.67 -6.75 17.02
N ASN A 81 16.58 -6.87 16.26
CA ASN A 81 15.22 -7.02 16.79
C ASN A 81 14.50 -8.21 16.11
N PRO A 82 14.83 -9.45 16.49
CA PRO A 82 14.33 -10.65 15.84
C PRO A 82 12.82 -10.89 15.98
N GLU A 83 12.17 -10.19 16.90
CA GLU A 83 10.72 -10.24 17.18
C GLU A 83 9.89 -9.37 16.21
N ILE A 84 10.54 -8.54 15.39
CA ILE A 84 9.85 -7.78 14.35
C ILE A 84 9.24 -8.75 13.34
N VAL A 85 7.95 -8.63 13.12
CA VAL A 85 7.20 -9.44 12.13
C VAL A 85 6.79 -8.65 10.91
N LEU A 86 6.77 -7.32 11.03
CA LEU A 86 6.41 -6.40 9.95
C LEU A 86 7.20 -5.10 10.08
N ALA A 87 7.64 -4.55 8.96
CA ALA A 87 8.18 -3.20 8.91
C ALA A 87 7.68 -2.42 7.69
N THR A 88 7.57 -1.10 7.87
CA THR A 88 7.31 -0.15 6.80
C THR A 88 8.19 1.09 6.97
N ARG A 89 8.10 2.07 6.09
CA ARG A 89 9.09 3.15 5.95
C ARG A 89 8.50 4.48 5.48
N ALA A 90 9.28 5.54 5.59
CA ALA A 90 9.11 6.72 4.77
C ALA A 90 9.60 6.44 3.33
N TYR A 91 9.02 7.13 2.35
CA TYR A 91 9.36 6.98 0.94
C TYR A 91 9.30 8.30 0.20
N GLY A 92 10.04 8.40 -0.89
CA GLY A 92 10.03 9.55 -1.78
C GLY A 92 9.35 9.24 -3.11
N TRP A 93 8.74 10.24 -3.73
CA TRP A 93 8.24 10.18 -5.10
C TRP A 93 9.21 10.87 -6.04
N PHE A 94 9.54 10.26 -7.17
CA PHE A 94 10.30 10.85 -8.26
C PHE A 94 9.58 10.64 -9.60
N LYS A 95 9.93 11.44 -10.60
CA LYS A 95 9.38 11.24 -11.96
C LYS A 95 10.40 10.53 -12.85
N GLU A 96 11.43 11.24 -13.30
CA GLU A 96 12.43 10.71 -14.20
C GLU A 96 13.77 10.44 -13.47
N ASN A 97 14.21 11.39 -12.66
CA ASN A 97 15.48 11.31 -11.94
C ASN A 97 15.23 10.95 -10.45
N PRO A 98 15.65 9.77 -9.98
CA PRO A 98 15.45 9.35 -8.59
C PRO A 98 16.20 10.21 -7.56
N ASN A 99 17.17 11.03 -7.99
CA ASN A 99 17.84 11.98 -7.11
C ASN A 99 17.05 13.28 -6.91
N GLU A 100 15.94 13.46 -7.64
CA GLU A 100 15.09 14.66 -7.58
C GLU A 100 13.68 14.28 -7.11
N LEU A 101 13.49 14.26 -5.79
CA LEU A 101 12.20 13.91 -5.22
C LEU A 101 11.18 15.04 -5.42
N CYS A 102 10.05 14.71 -6.01
CA CYS A 102 8.93 15.66 -6.16
C CYS A 102 8.02 15.72 -4.92
N ASP A 103 8.03 14.67 -4.09
CA ASP A 103 7.32 14.62 -2.79
C ASP A 103 7.98 13.59 -1.88
N THR A 104 7.75 13.72 -0.56
CA THR A 104 8.19 12.76 0.45
C THR A 104 7.04 12.47 1.40
N VAL A 105 6.81 11.18 1.65
CA VAL A 105 5.81 10.72 2.61
C VAL A 105 6.51 10.16 3.83
N ARG A 106 6.31 10.84 4.97
CA ARG A 106 6.84 10.44 6.27
C ARG A 106 5.71 10.48 7.30
N HIS A 107 5.52 9.38 8.02
CA HIS A 107 4.45 9.26 9.00
C HIS A 107 4.90 9.59 10.42
N LEU A 108 6.15 9.29 10.75
CA LEU A 108 6.80 9.60 12.03
C LEU A 108 8.16 10.27 11.78
N THR A 109 8.59 11.13 12.71
CA THR A 109 9.89 11.80 12.66
C THR A 109 11.06 10.87 12.97
N ASP A 110 10.78 9.84 13.80
CA ASP A 110 11.80 8.95 14.33
C ASP A 110 11.50 7.48 14.00
N ASP A 111 12.57 6.69 13.91
CA ASP A 111 12.47 5.23 13.84
C ASP A 111 11.71 4.72 15.06
N THR A 112 10.68 3.93 14.86
CA THR A 112 9.76 3.57 15.93
C THR A 112 9.46 2.07 15.94
N LEU A 113 9.66 1.44 17.11
CA LEU A 113 9.24 0.08 17.41
C LEU A 113 7.84 0.09 18.00
N PHE A 114 6.95 -0.69 17.45
CA PHE A 114 5.58 -0.86 17.92
C PHE A 114 5.41 -2.22 18.58
N GLN A 115 4.77 -2.22 19.77
CA GLN A 115 4.30 -3.45 20.38
C GLN A 115 3.02 -3.94 19.68
N PRO A 116 2.72 -5.25 19.70
CA PRO A 116 1.49 -5.77 19.11
C PRO A 116 0.24 -5.19 19.75
N GLY A 117 -0.85 -5.12 19.01
CA GLY A 117 -2.14 -4.68 19.50
C GLY A 117 -2.79 -3.58 18.67
N ALA A 118 -3.88 -2.99 19.20
CA ALA A 118 -4.76 -2.09 18.47
C ALA A 118 -4.03 -0.88 17.82
N ASP A 119 -3.07 -0.28 18.53
CA ASP A 119 -2.37 0.91 18.02
C ASP A 119 -1.41 0.56 16.88
N ALA A 120 -0.72 -0.58 16.95
CA ALA A 120 0.10 -1.08 15.87
C ALA A 120 -0.76 -1.42 14.63
N ILE A 121 -1.88 -2.14 14.82
CA ILE A 121 -2.80 -2.46 13.74
C ILE A 121 -3.29 -1.19 13.05
N LYS A 122 -3.82 -0.23 13.80
CA LYS A 122 -4.32 1.06 13.27
C LYS A 122 -3.24 1.86 12.56
N PHE A 123 -2.01 1.87 13.10
CA PHE A 123 -0.90 2.57 12.46
C PHE A 123 -0.51 1.91 11.14
N PHE A 124 -0.21 0.61 11.13
CA PHE A 124 0.34 -0.04 9.96
C PHE A 124 -0.69 -0.23 8.85
N PHE A 125 -1.97 -0.45 9.16
CA PHE A 125 -3.01 -0.81 8.20
C PHE A 125 -2.96 0.03 6.92
N ARG A 126 -3.09 1.35 7.01
CA ARG A 126 -3.06 2.21 5.83
C ARG A 126 -1.63 2.53 5.32
N ARG A 127 -0.63 2.48 6.22
CA ARG A 127 0.75 2.89 5.88
C ARG A 127 1.52 1.85 5.05
N VAL A 128 0.96 0.67 4.88
CA VAL A 128 1.47 -0.34 3.93
C VAL A 128 0.79 -0.28 2.55
N GLY A 129 -0.06 0.73 2.32
CA GLY A 129 -0.79 0.90 1.05
C GLY A 129 0.12 1.08 -0.17
N VAL A 130 1.26 1.78 -0.01
CA VAL A 130 2.34 1.79 -1.01
C VAL A 130 3.25 0.61 -0.68
N ILE A 131 3.30 -0.36 -1.60
CA ILE A 131 3.81 -1.70 -1.31
C ILE A 131 5.34 -1.79 -1.27
N SER A 132 6.05 -0.98 -2.06
CA SER A 132 7.52 -1.05 -2.13
C SER A 132 8.18 -0.73 -0.80
N GLY A 133 9.00 -1.66 -0.31
CA GLY A 133 9.60 -1.58 1.03
C GLY A 133 8.68 -2.08 2.17
N PHE A 134 7.57 -2.73 1.85
CA PHE A 134 6.79 -3.50 2.81
C PHE A 134 7.55 -4.79 3.15
N ILE A 135 7.85 -4.98 4.42
CA ILE A 135 8.67 -6.09 4.91
C ILE A 135 7.83 -6.93 5.87
N VAL A 136 7.84 -8.24 5.67
CA VAL A 136 7.13 -9.20 6.53
C VAL A 136 8.03 -10.37 6.92
N ASN A 137 7.80 -10.94 8.10
CA ASN A 137 8.30 -12.25 8.43
C ASN A 137 7.66 -13.27 7.48
N ALA A 138 8.47 -13.92 6.65
CA ALA A 138 7.98 -14.74 5.55
C ALA A 138 7.19 -15.97 6.04
N GLU A 139 7.62 -16.63 7.11
CA GLU A 139 6.94 -17.81 7.66
C GLU A 139 5.57 -17.45 8.19
N LYS A 140 5.47 -16.37 8.99
CA LYS A 140 4.19 -15.90 9.53
C LYS A 140 3.25 -15.43 8.42
N ALA A 141 3.77 -14.70 7.42
CA ALA A 141 2.96 -14.26 6.29
C ALA A 141 2.41 -15.43 5.45
N LYS A 142 3.20 -16.50 5.27
CA LYS A 142 2.74 -17.74 4.59
C LYS A 142 1.63 -18.45 5.37
N LYS A 143 1.73 -18.52 6.71
CA LYS A 143 0.68 -19.10 7.56
C LYS A 143 -0.64 -18.33 7.52
N LEU A 144 -0.57 -17.03 7.28
CA LEU A 144 -1.73 -16.15 7.14
C LEU A 144 -2.28 -16.08 5.71
N SER A 145 -1.72 -16.88 4.76
CA SER A 145 -2.20 -16.87 3.38
C SER A 145 -3.69 -17.21 3.30
N SER A 146 -4.45 -16.35 2.61
CA SER A 146 -5.91 -16.48 2.49
C SER A 146 -6.38 -15.90 1.17
N ASP A 147 -7.41 -16.50 0.59
CA ASP A 147 -8.07 -16.03 -0.63
C ASP A 147 -9.29 -15.15 -0.35
N LEU A 148 -9.60 -14.92 0.92
CA LEU A 148 -10.83 -14.26 1.37
C LEU A 148 -11.02 -12.85 0.80
N PHE A 149 -9.92 -12.15 0.54
CA PHE A 149 -9.91 -10.77 0.05
C PHE A 149 -9.35 -10.62 -1.37
N ASP A 150 -9.25 -11.70 -2.13
CA ASP A 150 -8.77 -11.65 -3.51
C ASP A 150 -9.66 -10.74 -4.36
N GLY A 151 -9.02 -9.90 -5.18
CA GLY A 151 -9.68 -8.89 -6.01
C GLY A 151 -10.07 -7.60 -5.24
N ARG A 152 -9.64 -7.43 -3.99
CA ARG A 152 -9.83 -6.19 -3.23
C ARG A 152 -8.62 -5.23 -3.33
N LEU A 153 -7.49 -5.67 -3.87
CA LEU A 153 -6.23 -4.93 -4.05
C LEU A 153 -5.51 -4.54 -2.75
N TYR A 154 -5.83 -5.18 -1.63
CA TYR A 154 -5.35 -4.77 -0.31
C TYR A 154 -4.89 -5.94 0.57
N TYR A 155 -4.41 -7.02 -0.04
CA TYR A 155 -3.89 -8.18 0.69
C TYR A 155 -2.79 -7.80 1.70
N GLN A 156 -1.93 -6.82 1.38
CA GLN A 156 -0.90 -6.33 2.29
C GLN A 156 -1.49 -5.69 3.56
N MET A 157 -2.67 -5.07 3.47
CA MET A 157 -3.33 -4.48 4.65
C MET A 157 -3.92 -5.56 5.56
N TYR A 158 -4.46 -6.63 4.97
CA TYR A 158 -4.86 -7.82 5.72
C TYR A 158 -3.67 -8.42 6.47
N LEU A 159 -2.53 -8.66 5.78
CA LEU A 159 -1.32 -9.16 6.43
C LEU A 159 -0.83 -8.23 7.54
N ALA A 160 -0.82 -6.92 7.29
CA ALA A 160 -0.38 -5.96 8.29
C ALA A 160 -1.24 -6.02 9.56
N GLY A 161 -2.57 -6.05 9.41
CA GLY A 161 -3.46 -6.14 10.55
C GLY A 161 -3.28 -7.42 11.36
N MET A 162 -3.21 -8.56 10.70
CA MET A 162 -3.05 -9.86 11.36
C MET A 162 -1.67 -10.00 12.03
N LEU A 163 -0.60 -9.59 11.36
CA LEU A 163 0.76 -9.64 11.93
C LEU A 163 0.92 -8.71 13.13
N MET A 164 0.32 -7.52 13.08
CA MET A 164 0.40 -6.55 14.18
C MET A 164 -0.44 -6.90 15.40
N ALA A 165 -1.31 -7.89 15.29
CA ALA A 165 -2.02 -8.44 16.45
C ALA A 165 -1.10 -9.28 17.36
N GLU A 166 -0.05 -9.90 16.80
CA GLU A 166 0.74 -10.92 17.48
C GLU A 166 2.23 -10.58 17.62
N GLY A 167 2.76 -9.67 16.82
CA GLY A 167 4.20 -9.40 16.77
C GLY A 167 4.56 -7.93 16.70
N GLN A 168 5.84 -7.64 16.92
CA GLN A 168 6.34 -6.27 16.87
C GLN A 168 6.39 -5.72 15.45
N GLY A 169 6.03 -4.44 15.30
CA GLY A 169 6.18 -3.69 14.05
C GLY A 169 7.31 -2.67 14.13
N TYR A 170 7.90 -2.32 12.99
CA TYR A 170 8.92 -1.28 12.93
C TYR A 170 8.65 -0.28 11.81
N TYR A 171 8.78 0.99 12.13
CA TYR A 171 8.70 2.06 11.16
C TYR A 171 10.07 2.72 10.97
N PHE A 172 10.57 2.75 9.73
CA PHE A 172 11.76 3.50 9.36
C PHE A 172 11.38 4.92 8.97
N SER A 173 11.92 5.92 9.68
CA SER A 173 11.66 7.34 9.44
C SER A 173 12.47 7.92 8.29
N ASP A 174 13.59 7.29 7.91
CA ASP A 174 14.34 7.66 6.73
C ASP A 174 13.60 7.24 5.45
N VAL A 175 13.83 7.97 4.37
CA VAL A 175 13.37 7.58 3.03
C VAL A 175 14.12 6.32 2.61
N MET A 176 13.44 5.17 2.66
CA MET A 176 14.04 3.87 2.36
C MET A 176 13.74 3.41 0.93
N THR A 177 12.68 3.92 0.33
CA THR A 177 12.31 3.59 -1.06
C THR A 177 11.96 4.85 -1.84
N LEU A 178 12.25 4.80 -3.13
CA LEU A 178 11.97 5.84 -4.11
C LEU A 178 10.93 5.29 -5.08
N SER A 179 9.73 5.85 -5.06
CA SER A 179 8.62 5.39 -5.87
C SER A 179 8.43 6.28 -7.09
N ARG A 180 8.22 5.67 -8.25
CA ARG A 180 8.04 6.40 -9.49
C ARG A 180 6.62 6.95 -9.61
N ASP A 181 6.47 8.25 -9.91
CA ASP A 181 5.19 8.96 -10.07
C ASP A 181 4.91 9.24 -11.56
N THR A 182 4.82 8.20 -12.38
CA THR A 182 4.69 8.40 -13.83
C THR A 182 3.57 7.62 -14.49
N GLU A 183 3.09 6.54 -13.90
CA GLU A 183 2.21 5.61 -14.59
C GLU A 183 0.85 5.44 -13.94
N ALA A 184 -0.13 5.17 -14.76
CA ALA A 184 -1.44 4.73 -14.31
C ALA A 184 -1.33 3.31 -13.74
N PRO A 185 -2.12 2.97 -12.71
CA PRO A 185 -2.07 1.65 -12.11
C PRO A 185 -2.44 0.56 -13.10
N ASP A 186 -1.63 -0.51 -13.15
CA ASP A 186 -1.84 -1.65 -14.03
C ASP A 186 -2.58 -2.80 -13.31
N PHE A 187 -3.82 -2.54 -12.90
CA PHE A 187 -4.73 -3.57 -12.43
C PHE A 187 -6.07 -3.50 -13.19
N GLY A 188 -6.94 -4.47 -13.02
CA GLY A 188 -8.22 -4.59 -13.71
C GLY A 188 -8.18 -5.57 -14.91
N ASN A 189 -7.04 -6.21 -15.15
CA ASN A 189 -6.86 -7.18 -16.24
C ASN A 189 -7.06 -8.63 -15.79
N ALA A 190 -6.81 -8.95 -14.54
CA ALA A 190 -7.00 -10.29 -13.97
C ALA A 190 -8.47 -10.68 -13.85
N GLY A 191 -8.76 -11.99 -13.84
CA GLY A 191 -10.12 -12.50 -13.74
C GLY A 191 -10.88 -12.02 -12.51
N THR A 192 -10.20 -11.82 -11.38
CA THR A 192 -10.77 -11.31 -10.13
C THR A 192 -10.99 -9.79 -10.11
N GLU A 193 -10.44 -9.07 -11.07
CA GLU A 193 -10.42 -7.61 -11.13
C GLU A 193 -11.27 -7.06 -12.27
N LYS A 194 -11.48 -7.87 -13.32
CA LYS A 194 -12.29 -7.49 -14.51
C LYS A 194 -13.72 -7.10 -14.11
N GLY A 195 -14.17 -5.98 -14.68
CA GLY A 195 -15.51 -5.45 -14.42
C GLY A 195 -15.64 -4.65 -13.12
N VAL A 196 -14.68 -4.77 -12.20
CA VAL A 196 -14.60 -3.99 -10.95
C VAL A 196 -13.66 -2.81 -11.14
N PHE A 197 -12.46 -3.08 -11.63
CA PHE A 197 -11.44 -2.06 -11.89
C PHE A 197 -11.29 -1.81 -13.40
N THR A 198 -10.89 -0.60 -13.73
CA THR A 198 -10.61 -0.21 -15.10
C THR A 198 -9.10 -0.03 -15.24
N PRO A 199 -8.44 -0.73 -16.16
CA PRO A 199 -7.02 -0.53 -16.43
C PRO A 199 -6.71 0.94 -16.72
N GLY A 200 -5.64 1.45 -16.12
CA GLY A 200 -5.19 2.81 -16.32
C GLY A 200 -6.01 3.90 -15.64
N GLY A 201 -6.96 3.58 -14.76
CA GLY A 201 -7.75 4.61 -14.10
C GLY A 201 -8.64 4.12 -12.96
N TYR A 202 -9.18 5.09 -12.24
CA TYR A 202 -10.10 4.85 -11.14
C TYR A 202 -11.46 5.45 -11.45
N LYS A 203 -12.48 4.61 -11.61
CA LYS A 203 -13.88 5.02 -11.68
C LYS A 203 -14.51 5.07 -10.28
N PRO A 204 -15.64 5.77 -10.10
CA PRO A 204 -16.34 5.84 -8.80
C PRO A 204 -16.63 4.47 -8.19
N GLU A 205 -17.10 3.53 -8.99
CA GLU A 205 -17.43 2.17 -8.56
C GLU A 205 -16.20 1.41 -8.05
N GLY A 206 -15.06 1.53 -8.74
CA GLY A 206 -13.79 0.96 -8.31
C GLY A 206 -13.32 1.56 -6.97
N ARG A 207 -13.43 2.89 -6.80
CA ARG A 207 -13.10 3.55 -5.51
C ARG A 207 -14.02 3.12 -4.37
N ILE A 208 -15.31 2.98 -4.64
CA ILE A 208 -16.28 2.46 -3.67
C ILE A 208 -15.90 1.04 -3.26
N HIS A 209 -15.62 0.17 -4.24
CA HIS A 209 -15.21 -1.21 -3.99
C HIS A 209 -13.90 -1.31 -3.19
N MET A 210 -12.90 -0.45 -3.48
CA MET A 210 -11.66 -0.37 -2.70
C MET A 210 -11.92 -0.02 -1.24
N VAL A 211 -12.70 1.03 -0.97
CA VAL A 211 -13.00 1.47 0.40
C VAL A 211 -13.82 0.42 1.16
N GLU A 212 -14.79 -0.21 0.48
CA GLU A 212 -15.53 -1.35 1.04
C GLU A 212 -14.59 -2.50 1.43
N GLY A 213 -13.64 -2.86 0.55
CA GLY A 213 -12.64 -3.88 0.81
C GLY A 213 -11.80 -3.57 2.06
N LEU A 214 -11.35 -2.31 2.21
CA LEU A 214 -10.62 -1.88 3.41
C LEU A 214 -11.43 -2.06 4.70
N LEU A 215 -12.72 -1.69 4.68
CA LEU A 215 -13.59 -1.82 5.84
C LEU A 215 -13.91 -3.29 6.16
N LEU A 216 -14.10 -4.13 5.15
CA LEU A 216 -14.28 -5.58 5.32
C LEU A 216 -13.04 -6.22 5.95
N ILE A 217 -11.85 -5.88 5.47
CA ILE A 217 -10.58 -6.35 6.05
C ILE A 217 -10.45 -5.88 7.51
N ALA A 218 -10.71 -4.60 7.77
CA ALA A 218 -10.63 -4.05 9.14
C ALA A 218 -11.60 -4.75 10.11
N LYS A 219 -12.82 -5.02 9.65
CA LYS A 219 -13.82 -5.76 10.44
C LYS A 219 -13.38 -7.20 10.70
N TYR A 220 -12.88 -7.89 9.68
CA TYR A 220 -12.35 -9.25 9.80
C TYR A 220 -11.19 -9.32 10.80
N ILE A 221 -10.26 -8.35 10.78
CA ILE A 221 -9.15 -8.29 11.73
C ILE A 221 -9.70 -8.19 13.16
N GLU A 222 -10.61 -7.24 13.43
CA GLU A 222 -11.23 -7.08 14.76
C GLU A 222 -11.92 -8.36 15.21
N ASP A 223 -12.76 -8.97 14.35
CA ASP A 223 -13.51 -10.16 14.66
C ASP A 223 -12.63 -11.39 14.91
N THR A 224 -11.51 -11.51 14.19
CA THR A 224 -10.60 -12.65 14.29
C THR A 224 -9.65 -12.51 15.47
N THR A 225 -9.06 -11.32 15.65
CA THR A 225 -8.07 -11.07 16.71
C THR A 225 -8.70 -10.79 18.07
N LYS A 226 -10.00 -10.45 18.12
CA LYS A 226 -10.72 -10.03 19.32
C LYS A 226 -10.13 -8.79 20.00
N ILE A 227 -9.42 -7.95 19.22
CA ILE A 227 -8.85 -6.69 19.68
C ILE A 227 -9.87 -5.59 19.40
N ASP A 228 -10.51 -5.09 20.42
CA ASP A 228 -11.58 -4.08 20.32
C ASP A 228 -11.07 -2.73 19.76
N GLY A 229 -11.95 -2.06 19.03
CA GLY A 229 -11.73 -0.71 18.53
C GLY A 229 -10.80 -0.59 17.29
N VAL A 230 -10.39 -1.72 16.72
CA VAL A 230 -9.58 -1.78 15.49
C VAL A 230 -10.39 -1.26 14.31
N TYR A 231 -11.60 -1.77 14.10
CA TYR A 231 -12.47 -1.35 13.00
C TYR A 231 -12.81 0.15 13.07
N ALA A 232 -13.25 0.61 14.23
CA ALA A 232 -13.58 2.02 14.42
C ALA A 232 -12.36 2.93 14.23
N GLY A 233 -11.21 2.52 14.75
CA GLY A 233 -9.95 3.27 14.63
C GLY A 233 -9.46 3.35 13.19
N ILE A 234 -9.48 2.24 12.44
CA ILE A 234 -9.12 2.22 11.01
C ILE A 234 -10.07 3.10 10.20
N ARG A 235 -11.39 2.98 10.40
CA ARG A 235 -12.37 3.82 9.71
C ARG A 235 -12.12 5.30 9.96
N LYS A 236 -11.82 5.67 11.21
CA LYS A 236 -11.47 7.05 11.56
C LYS A 236 -10.18 7.51 10.89
N ASP A 237 -9.13 6.67 10.85
CA ASP A 237 -7.86 7.00 10.15
C ASP A 237 -8.07 7.16 8.65
N LEU A 238 -8.91 6.34 8.02
CA LEU A 238 -9.32 6.50 6.62
C LEU A 238 -10.05 7.83 6.40
N ALA A 239 -11.01 8.16 7.26
CA ALA A 239 -11.77 9.41 7.18
C ALA A 239 -10.88 10.65 7.35
N ASN A 240 -9.90 10.57 8.24
CA ASN A 240 -8.96 11.66 8.52
C ASN A 240 -8.04 11.98 7.33
N TYR A 241 -7.86 11.04 6.42
CA TYR A 241 -7.07 11.21 5.20
C TYR A 241 -7.81 10.59 4.01
N PHE A 242 -9.03 11.05 3.77
CA PHE A 242 -9.90 10.51 2.72
C PHE A 242 -9.51 10.96 1.31
N TYR A 243 -8.58 11.90 1.19
CA TYR A 243 -8.06 12.44 -0.05
C TYR A 243 -7.75 11.39 -1.15
N PRO A 244 -7.02 10.29 -0.91
CA PRO A 244 -6.67 9.34 -1.97
C PRO A 244 -7.87 8.65 -2.62
N TYR A 245 -8.99 8.55 -1.90
CA TYR A 245 -10.17 7.81 -2.37
C TYR A 245 -11.12 8.65 -3.20
N ILE A 246 -10.98 9.99 -3.16
CA ILE A 246 -11.84 10.92 -3.92
C ILE A 246 -11.07 11.72 -4.97
N ARG A 247 -9.74 11.77 -4.90
CA ARG A 247 -8.88 12.64 -5.71
C ARG A 247 -9.19 12.57 -7.21
N ASP A 248 -9.29 11.35 -7.74
CA ASP A 248 -9.51 11.13 -9.18
C ASP A 248 -10.96 11.39 -9.60
N GLN A 249 -11.85 11.67 -8.64
CA GLN A 249 -13.29 11.87 -8.84
C GLN A 249 -13.71 13.33 -8.66
N LEU A 250 -12.78 14.24 -8.38
CA LEU A 250 -13.08 15.64 -8.05
C LEU A 250 -13.59 16.47 -9.25
N ASP A 251 -13.35 16.00 -10.46
CA ASP A 251 -13.79 16.65 -11.70
C ASP A 251 -15.11 16.06 -12.25
N LEU A 252 -15.72 15.12 -11.55
CA LEU A 252 -17.01 14.54 -11.93
C LEU A 252 -18.15 15.59 -11.86
N PRO A 253 -19.23 15.39 -12.65
CA PRO A 253 -20.47 16.15 -12.47
C PRO A 253 -20.99 16.01 -11.03
N LEU A 254 -21.54 17.12 -10.49
CA LEU A 254 -21.96 17.20 -9.08
C LEU A 254 -22.87 16.06 -8.65
N TYR A 255 -23.85 15.70 -9.48
CA TYR A 255 -24.78 14.61 -9.18
C TYR A 255 -24.05 13.27 -8.97
N THR A 256 -23.14 12.92 -9.88
CA THR A 256 -22.35 11.68 -9.80
C THR A 256 -21.43 11.68 -8.58
N TYR A 257 -20.79 12.83 -8.30
CA TYR A 257 -19.94 12.99 -7.13
C TYR A 257 -20.72 12.81 -5.82
N ILE A 258 -21.88 13.49 -5.69
CA ILE A 258 -22.73 13.35 -4.49
C ILE A 258 -23.22 11.91 -4.32
N LYS A 259 -23.59 11.22 -5.40
CA LYS A 259 -23.99 9.81 -5.34
C LYS A 259 -22.87 8.94 -4.76
N MET A 260 -21.64 9.14 -5.20
CA MET A 260 -20.46 8.43 -4.66
C MET A 260 -20.23 8.76 -3.18
N ILE A 261 -20.27 10.04 -2.80
CA ILE A 261 -20.11 10.48 -1.40
C ILE A 261 -21.19 9.86 -0.50
N ASN A 262 -22.43 9.76 -0.97
CA ASN A 262 -23.50 9.12 -0.21
C ASN A 262 -23.21 7.62 0.00
N LYS A 263 -22.62 6.93 -0.97
CA LYS A 263 -22.19 5.54 -0.78
C LYS A 263 -21.16 5.41 0.35
N PHE A 264 -20.18 6.29 0.41
CA PHE A 264 -19.23 6.30 1.53
C PHE A 264 -19.90 6.62 2.87
N ARG A 265 -20.89 7.52 2.90
CA ARG A 265 -21.69 7.78 4.13
C ARG A 265 -22.38 6.51 4.62
N GLU A 266 -23.00 5.75 3.72
CA GLU A 266 -23.67 4.46 4.02
C GLU A 266 -22.69 3.43 4.60
N MET A 267 -21.39 3.48 4.23
CA MET A 267 -20.32 2.63 4.77
C MET A 267 -19.86 3.03 6.19
N GLY A 268 -20.49 4.03 6.82
CA GLY A 268 -20.21 4.43 8.19
C GLY A 268 -19.33 5.66 8.34
N PHE A 269 -18.99 6.38 7.25
CA PHE A 269 -18.26 7.65 7.32
C PHE A 269 -19.16 8.85 7.70
N SER A 270 -20.46 8.64 7.88
CA SER A 270 -21.45 9.71 8.19
C SER A 270 -21.13 10.47 9.48
N ASN A 271 -20.44 9.86 10.44
CA ASN A 271 -20.08 10.48 11.72
C ASN A 271 -18.68 11.11 11.74
N GLU A 272 -17.95 11.06 10.62
CA GLU A 272 -16.54 11.46 10.55
C GLU A 272 -16.43 12.89 9.94
N LYS A 273 -16.16 13.88 10.79
CA LYS A 273 -16.11 15.30 10.36
C LYS A 273 -15.10 15.56 9.24
N LEU A 274 -13.91 14.98 9.31
CA LEU A 274 -12.87 15.23 8.31
C LEU A 274 -13.22 14.59 6.95
N PHE A 275 -14.00 13.51 6.92
CA PHE A 275 -14.56 13.00 5.67
C PHE A 275 -15.33 14.08 4.89
N TYR A 276 -16.20 14.83 5.55
CA TYR A 276 -16.95 15.91 4.91
C TYR A 276 -16.06 17.09 4.50
N VAL A 277 -15.05 17.42 5.31
CA VAL A 277 -14.05 18.43 4.94
C VAL A 277 -13.34 18.04 3.66
N HIS A 278 -12.86 16.79 3.57
CA HIS A 278 -12.24 16.26 2.34
C HIS A 278 -13.20 16.29 1.15
N ALA A 279 -14.42 15.81 1.33
CA ALA A 279 -15.43 15.78 0.27
C ALA A 279 -15.77 17.19 -0.24
N PHE A 280 -16.00 18.15 0.65
CA PHE A 280 -16.36 19.51 0.29
C PHE A 280 -15.19 20.28 -0.34
N LEU A 281 -14.06 20.37 0.38
CA LEU A 281 -12.90 21.14 -0.12
C LEU A 281 -12.34 20.51 -1.41
N GLY A 282 -12.30 19.20 -1.50
CA GLY A 282 -11.86 18.50 -2.70
C GLY A 282 -12.70 18.89 -3.91
N TYR A 283 -14.03 18.85 -3.79
CA TYR A 283 -14.92 19.21 -4.89
C TYR A 283 -14.84 20.69 -5.29
N VAL A 284 -14.75 21.59 -4.32
CA VAL A 284 -14.67 23.04 -4.57
C VAL A 284 -13.35 23.43 -5.22
N LEU A 285 -12.23 22.91 -4.72
CA LEU A 285 -10.89 23.22 -5.21
C LEU A 285 -10.51 22.45 -6.48
N LYS A 286 -11.28 21.42 -6.83
CA LYS A 286 -10.97 20.48 -7.91
C LYS A 286 -9.60 19.80 -7.71
N ARG A 287 -9.28 18.87 -8.60
CA ARG A 287 -8.07 18.04 -8.45
C ARG A 287 -6.80 18.89 -8.26
N ARG A 288 -6.55 19.86 -9.16
CA ARG A 288 -5.31 20.67 -9.11
C ARG A 288 -5.16 21.51 -7.84
N GLY A 289 -6.23 22.21 -7.45
CA GLY A 289 -6.20 23.05 -6.25
C GLY A 289 -6.11 22.23 -4.97
N TYR A 290 -6.78 21.07 -4.94
CA TYR A 290 -6.74 20.20 -3.77
C TYR A 290 -5.41 19.47 -3.61
N ASP A 291 -4.79 19.01 -4.71
CA ASP A 291 -3.43 18.46 -4.70
C ASP A 291 -2.42 19.48 -4.15
N ALA A 292 -2.53 20.74 -4.59
CA ALA A 292 -1.67 21.83 -4.10
C ALA A 292 -1.86 22.09 -2.60
N LEU A 293 -3.11 22.08 -2.11
CA LEU A 293 -3.42 22.22 -0.69
C LEU A 293 -2.83 21.08 0.14
N ILE A 294 -3.02 19.83 -0.29
CA ILE A 294 -2.48 18.67 0.40
C ILE A 294 -0.94 18.71 0.43
N LYS A 295 -0.31 19.04 -0.70
CA LYS A 295 1.16 19.22 -0.79
C LYS A 295 1.66 20.30 0.17
N TYR A 296 0.96 21.45 0.22
CA TYR A 296 1.29 22.53 1.14
C TYR A 296 1.20 22.08 2.61
N ILE A 297 0.11 21.37 2.98
CA ILE A 297 -0.06 20.86 4.36
C ILE A 297 1.08 19.88 4.70
N ARG A 298 1.43 18.95 3.79
CA ARG A 298 2.53 18.02 3.97
C ARG A 298 3.87 18.75 4.18
N SER A 299 4.17 19.75 3.37
CA SER A 299 5.42 20.52 3.48
C SER A 299 5.57 21.22 4.83
N LYS A 300 4.45 21.68 5.42
CA LYS A 300 4.45 22.35 6.73
C LYS A 300 4.52 21.40 7.91
N LYS A 301 4.05 20.16 7.74
CA LYS A 301 4.02 19.16 8.82
C LYS A 301 5.14 18.13 8.73
N GLY A 302 6.07 18.29 7.78
CA GLY A 302 7.21 17.39 7.59
C GLY A 302 6.85 15.99 7.10
N GLY A 303 5.66 15.81 6.54
CA GLY A 303 5.21 14.52 6.03
C GLY A 303 3.69 14.44 5.86
N THR A 304 3.16 13.24 5.72
CA THR A 304 1.71 13.02 5.66
C THR A 304 1.06 13.49 6.97
N PRO A 305 0.05 14.38 6.92
CA PRO A 305 -0.58 14.88 8.14
C PRO A 305 -1.14 13.71 8.97
N ARG A 306 -0.79 13.66 10.24
CA ARG A 306 -1.51 12.86 11.23
C ARG A 306 -2.81 13.61 11.56
N LEU A 307 -3.85 13.38 10.79
CA LEU A 307 -5.15 13.93 11.11
C LEU A 307 -5.86 12.96 12.05
N GLY A 308 -5.73 13.22 13.36
CA GLY A 308 -6.58 12.61 14.38
C GLY A 308 -6.27 11.16 14.77
N ILE A 309 -5.01 10.82 15.00
CA ILE A 309 -4.66 9.66 15.85
C ILE A 309 -4.64 10.09 17.30
#